data_bea8b47d42c1335acd4040d4670bacd1
#
_entry.id   bea8b47d42c1335acd4040d4670bacd1
#
_cell.length_a   1.000
_cell.length_b   1.000
_cell.length_c   1.000
_cell.angle_alpha   90.00
_cell.angle_beta   90.00
_cell.angle_gamma   90.00
#
_symmetry.space_group_name_H-M   'P 1'
#
loop_
_entity.id
_entity.type
_entity.pdbx_description
1 polymer ?
#
loop_
_entity_poly.entity_id
_entity_poly.type
_entity_poly.pdbx_seq_one_letter_code
_entity_poly.pdbx_strand_id
1 'polypeptide(L)'
;HPFVGVVMFLGFFIQFFRYWKYNLMEKEDVKWLTSVGQILKGEEVGDTGKYNAGQKIMFWLMTVCMLTLLATGFIAWRPYFADMFPIPLIRIALLLHAVSALVLIAGIIVHVYAAIWIKGTIRAMVEGVVTQAWAKAHHPRWYREIMAKKKAKDEAAGRL
;
A
#
# COMPACT_ATOMS: atom_id res chain seq x y z
N HIS A 1 -3.26 -3.07 -24.33
CA HIS A 1 -2.41 -3.02 -23.16
C HIS A 1 -2.00 -1.58 -22.78
N PRO A 2 -1.33 -0.75 -23.61
CA PRO A 2 -0.82 0.54 -23.18
C PRO A 2 -1.91 1.52 -22.74
N PHE A 3 -3.04 1.61 -23.44
CA PHE A 3 -4.15 2.50 -23.06
C PHE A 3 -4.75 2.13 -21.69
N VAL A 4 -4.98 0.84 -21.45
CA VAL A 4 -5.45 0.35 -20.15
C VAL A 4 -4.42 0.65 -19.06
N GLY A 5 -3.12 0.49 -19.37
CA GLY A 5 -2.02 0.83 -18.47
C GLY A 5 -2.03 2.30 -18.06
N VAL A 6 -2.27 3.22 -18.99
CA VAL A 6 -2.39 4.66 -18.67
C VAL A 6 -3.58 4.94 -17.75
N VAL A 7 -4.75 4.36 -18.02
CA VAL A 7 -5.94 4.53 -17.16
C VAL A 7 -5.68 3.99 -15.75
N MET A 8 -5.07 2.80 -15.66
CA MET A 8 -4.69 2.20 -14.38
C MET A 8 -3.69 3.08 -13.61
N PHE A 9 -2.71 3.66 -14.31
CA PHE A 9 -1.73 4.56 -13.72
C PHE A 9 -2.37 5.84 -13.18
N LEU A 10 -3.32 6.43 -13.90
CA LEU A 10 -4.05 7.61 -13.41
C LEU A 10 -4.83 7.30 -12.13
N GLY A 11 -5.51 6.15 -12.06
CA GLY A 11 -6.16 5.69 -10.84
C GLY A 11 -5.18 5.47 -9.69
N PHE A 12 -4.02 4.86 -9.97
CA PHE A 12 -2.95 4.69 -9.00
C PHE A 12 -2.41 6.04 -8.50
N PHE A 13 -2.24 7.02 -9.38
CA PHE A 13 -1.73 8.35 -9.03
C PHE A 13 -2.65 9.06 -8.02
N ILE A 14 -3.97 8.99 -8.24
CA ILE A 14 -4.97 9.53 -7.30
C ILE A 14 -4.83 8.84 -5.94
N GLN A 15 -4.72 7.52 -5.91
CA GLN A 15 -4.53 6.76 -4.67
C GLN A 15 -3.21 7.10 -3.98
N PHE A 16 -2.11 7.21 -4.74
CA PHE A 16 -0.81 7.58 -4.20
C PHE A 16 -0.88 8.90 -3.43
N PHE A 17 -1.39 9.97 -4.04
CA PHE A 17 -1.49 11.28 -3.36
C PHE A 17 -2.44 11.28 -2.16
N ARG A 18 -3.44 10.41 -2.16
CA ARG A 18 -4.36 10.27 -1.03
C ARG A 18 -3.71 9.58 0.17
N TYR A 19 -2.80 8.65 -0.04
CA TYR A 19 -2.33 7.75 1.02
C TYR A 19 -0.84 7.84 1.35
N TRP A 20 0.01 8.48 0.53
CA TRP A 20 1.46 8.48 0.71
C TRP A 20 1.93 8.97 2.10
N LYS A 21 1.27 10.01 2.66
CA LYS A 21 1.61 10.57 3.98
C LYS A 21 1.44 9.56 5.12
N TYR A 22 0.49 8.64 4.99
CA TYR A 22 0.24 7.60 6.00
C TYR A 22 1.17 6.40 5.85
N ASN A 23 1.89 6.31 4.74
CA ASN A 23 2.80 5.23 4.42
C ASN A 23 4.28 5.60 4.57
N LEU A 24 4.58 6.74 5.20
CA LEU A 24 5.95 7.09 5.59
C LEU A 24 6.43 6.14 6.69
N MET A 25 7.68 5.65 6.54
CA MET A 25 8.28 4.74 7.52
C MET A 25 8.58 5.48 8.82
N GLU A 26 8.29 4.83 9.94
CA GLU A 26 8.50 5.34 11.30
C GLU A 26 9.41 4.38 12.08
N LYS A 27 9.92 4.82 13.24
CA LYS A 27 10.82 3.99 14.07
C LYS A 27 10.11 2.71 14.58
N GLU A 28 8.82 2.81 14.83
CA GLU A 28 7.97 1.70 15.27
C GLU A 28 7.83 0.60 14.23
N ASP A 29 7.93 0.95 12.93
CA ASP A 29 7.89 0.00 11.84
C ASP A 29 9.08 -0.98 11.87
N VAL A 30 10.24 -0.52 12.34
CA VAL A 30 11.43 -1.38 12.50
C VAL A 30 11.17 -2.46 13.56
N LYS A 31 10.54 -2.10 14.70
CA LYS A 31 10.16 -3.06 15.73
C LYS A 31 9.18 -4.08 15.20
N TRP A 32 8.19 -3.63 14.43
CA TRP A 32 7.23 -4.50 13.78
C TRP A 32 7.91 -5.51 12.85
N LEU A 33 8.86 -5.07 12.03
CA LEU A 33 9.60 -5.92 11.10
C LEU A 33 10.49 -6.95 11.81
N THR A 34 11.13 -6.59 12.92
CA THR A 34 11.94 -7.53 13.71
C THR A 34 11.09 -8.56 14.44
N SER A 35 9.79 -8.31 14.57
CA SER A 35 8.84 -9.18 15.28
C SER A 35 7.94 -9.99 14.34
N VAL A 36 8.27 -10.09 13.06
CA VAL A 36 7.46 -10.84 12.07
C VAL A 36 7.20 -12.28 12.49
N GLY A 37 8.17 -12.95 13.15
CA GLY A 37 7.99 -14.30 13.65
C GLY A 37 6.88 -14.44 14.72
N GLN A 38 6.66 -13.42 15.54
CA GLN A 38 5.58 -13.35 16.53
C GLN A 38 4.24 -13.06 15.86
N ILE A 39 4.24 -12.17 14.87
CA ILE A 39 3.05 -11.82 14.09
C ILE A 39 2.51 -13.04 13.33
N LEU A 40 3.39 -13.87 12.77
CA LEU A 40 2.99 -15.11 12.09
C LEU A 40 2.39 -16.14 13.07
N LYS A 41 2.69 -16.05 14.36
CA LYS A 41 2.05 -16.86 15.42
C LYS A 41 0.73 -16.25 15.93
N GLY A 42 0.31 -15.10 15.37
CA GLY A 42 -0.92 -14.40 15.76
C GLY A 42 -0.76 -13.49 16.98
N GLU A 43 0.48 -13.23 17.43
CA GLU A 43 0.75 -12.30 18.51
C GLU A 43 0.70 -10.86 17.99
N GLU A 44 0.06 -9.97 18.74
CA GLU A 44 0.00 -8.55 18.44
C GLU A 44 1.31 -7.88 18.85
N VAL A 45 1.99 -7.26 17.88
CA VAL A 45 3.29 -6.65 18.14
C VAL A 45 3.29 -5.17 17.79
N GLY A 46 3.63 -4.36 18.81
CA GLY A 46 3.98 -2.97 18.65
C GLY A 46 2.78 -1.99 18.66
N ASP A 47 3.13 -0.72 18.77
CA ASP A 47 2.19 0.40 18.80
C ASP A 47 1.88 0.89 17.38
N THR A 48 1.11 0.08 16.64
CA THR A 48 0.82 0.27 15.22
C THR A 48 -0.13 1.46 15.01
N GLY A 49 0.27 2.35 14.09
CA GLY A 49 -0.56 3.45 13.60
C GLY A 49 -1.65 3.00 12.63
N LYS A 50 -2.10 3.90 11.76
CA LYS A 50 -3.15 3.61 10.77
C LYS A 50 -2.79 2.45 9.84
N TYR A 51 -1.51 2.34 9.45
CA TYR A 51 -0.96 1.25 8.65
C TYR A 51 0.24 0.63 9.38
N ASN A 52 0.36 -0.69 9.28
CA ASN A 52 1.52 -1.41 9.80
C ASN A 52 2.67 -1.43 8.78
N ALA A 53 3.87 -1.83 9.22
CA ALA A 53 5.06 -1.83 8.36
C ALA A 53 4.90 -2.68 7.11
N GLY A 54 4.23 -3.83 7.19
CA GLY A 54 3.95 -4.68 6.03
C GLY A 54 3.07 -3.98 4.98
N GLN A 55 2.06 -3.24 5.41
CA GLN A 55 1.21 -2.43 4.52
C GLN A 55 1.99 -1.28 3.89
N LYS A 56 2.88 -0.62 4.65
CA LYS A 56 3.74 0.45 4.14
C LYS A 56 4.74 -0.06 3.11
N ILE A 57 5.38 -1.21 3.37
CA ILE A 57 6.27 -1.87 2.40
C ILE A 57 5.51 -2.22 1.12
N MET A 58 4.32 -2.80 1.24
CA MET A 58 3.48 -3.13 0.09
C MET A 58 3.13 -1.88 -0.73
N PHE A 59 2.76 -0.78 -0.07
CA PHE A 59 2.48 0.50 -0.73
C PHE A 59 3.68 0.99 -1.56
N TRP A 60 4.89 0.97 -0.99
CA TRP A 60 6.10 1.42 -1.67
C TRP A 60 6.54 0.45 -2.76
N LEU A 61 6.43 -0.86 -2.54
CA LEU A 61 6.68 -1.87 -3.57
C LEU A 61 5.79 -1.64 -4.80
N MET A 62 4.50 -1.49 -4.59
CA MET A 62 3.55 -1.20 -5.67
C MET A 62 3.87 0.13 -6.36
N THR A 63 4.25 1.15 -5.59
CA THR A 63 4.61 2.46 -6.13
C THR A 63 5.82 2.36 -7.07
N VAL A 64 6.89 1.70 -6.64
CA VAL A 64 8.10 1.51 -7.46
C VAL A 64 7.79 0.70 -8.71
N CYS A 65 7.05 -0.41 -8.58
CA CYS A 65 6.65 -1.22 -9.74
C CYS A 65 5.80 -0.41 -10.73
N MET A 66 4.80 0.33 -10.26
CA MET A 66 3.94 1.14 -11.13
C MET A 66 4.72 2.23 -11.87
N LEU A 67 5.61 2.95 -11.20
CA LEU A 67 6.47 3.96 -11.83
C LEU A 67 7.41 3.33 -12.85
N THR A 68 8.01 2.18 -12.53
CA THR A 68 8.87 1.44 -13.47
C THR A 68 8.08 0.98 -14.69
N LEU A 69 6.88 0.41 -14.49
CA LEU A 69 6.00 -0.02 -15.57
C LEU A 69 5.58 1.13 -16.48
N LEU A 70 5.28 2.31 -15.91
CA LEU A 70 4.96 3.49 -16.70
C LEU A 70 6.15 3.94 -17.55
N ALA A 71 7.33 4.13 -16.92
CA ALA A 71 8.53 4.63 -17.61
C ALA A 71 8.98 3.66 -18.71
N THR A 72 9.06 2.36 -18.40
CA THR A 72 9.46 1.34 -19.36
C THR A 72 8.41 1.11 -20.44
N GLY A 73 7.13 1.20 -20.10
CA GLY A 73 6.02 1.14 -21.04
C GLY A 73 6.05 2.30 -22.03
N PHE A 74 6.37 3.50 -21.59
CA PHE A 74 6.56 4.66 -22.45
C PHE A 74 7.69 4.44 -23.45
N ILE A 75 8.87 3.97 -23.00
CA ILE A 75 10.03 3.69 -23.86
C ILE A 75 9.71 2.62 -24.91
N ALA A 76 8.93 1.59 -24.52
CA ALA A 76 8.60 0.45 -25.39
C ALA A 76 7.35 0.67 -26.26
N TRP A 77 6.64 1.79 -26.11
CA TRP A 77 5.35 2.01 -26.74
C TRP A 77 5.50 2.29 -28.24
N ARG A 78 5.32 1.27 -29.05
CA ARG A 78 5.15 1.36 -30.49
C ARG A 78 3.68 1.67 -30.83
N PRO A 79 3.38 2.45 -31.83
CA PRO A 79 4.25 3.17 -32.78
C PRO A 79 4.58 4.62 -32.35
N TYR A 80 4.29 5.04 -31.11
CA TYR A 80 4.36 6.45 -30.74
C TYR A 80 5.75 6.92 -30.28
N PHE A 81 6.41 6.18 -29.41
CA PHE A 81 7.62 6.66 -28.72
C PHE A 81 8.86 5.80 -28.94
N ALA A 82 8.70 4.52 -29.28
CA ALA A 82 9.82 3.59 -29.34
C ALA A 82 10.93 4.00 -30.32
N ASP A 83 10.55 4.63 -31.45
CA ASP A 83 11.53 5.08 -32.46
C ASP A 83 12.41 6.26 -31.99
N MET A 84 12.08 6.90 -30.86
CA MET A 84 12.88 7.96 -30.25
C MET A 84 14.05 7.40 -29.42
N PHE A 85 14.09 6.10 -29.16
CA PHE A 85 15.04 5.47 -28.26
C PHE A 85 15.93 4.44 -28.98
N PRO A 86 17.21 4.30 -28.59
CA PRO A 86 18.10 3.30 -29.16
C PRO A 86 17.64 1.88 -28.79
N ILE A 87 17.80 0.94 -29.71
CA ILE A 87 17.40 -0.47 -29.53
C ILE A 87 17.86 -1.10 -28.22
N PRO A 88 19.13 -0.92 -27.75
CA PRO A 88 19.55 -1.47 -26.46
C PRO A 88 18.72 -0.99 -25.28
N LEU A 89 18.33 0.30 -25.25
CA LEU A 89 17.50 0.87 -24.20
C LEU A 89 16.09 0.26 -24.22
N ILE A 90 15.50 0.08 -25.41
CA ILE A 90 14.18 -0.57 -25.56
C ILE A 90 14.23 -2.01 -25.01
N ARG A 91 15.31 -2.76 -25.29
CA ARG A 91 15.48 -4.14 -24.79
C ARG A 91 15.56 -4.19 -23.26
N ILE A 92 16.33 -3.28 -22.65
CA ILE A 92 16.41 -3.16 -21.19
C ILE A 92 15.05 -2.75 -20.60
N ALA A 93 14.38 -1.79 -21.21
CA ALA A 93 13.06 -1.35 -20.79
C ALA A 93 12.04 -2.50 -20.81
N LEU A 94 12.02 -3.32 -21.86
CA LEU A 94 11.13 -4.49 -21.95
C LEU A 94 11.44 -5.53 -20.86
N LEU A 95 12.72 -5.77 -20.56
CA LEU A 95 13.12 -6.67 -19.49
C LEU A 95 12.64 -6.15 -18.11
N LEU A 96 12.93 -4.88 -17.82
CA LEU A 96 12.48 -4.25 -16.57
C LEU A 96 10.96 -4.20 -16.45
N HIS A 97 10.26 -3.96 -17.56
CA HIS A 97 8.80 -4.00 -17.62
C HIS A 97 8.25 -5.37 -17.22
N ALA A 98 8.79 -6.44 -17.82
CA ALA A 98 8.38 -7.81 -17.52
C ALA A 98 8.67 -8.20 -16.06
N VAL A 99 9.87 -7.88 -15.56
CA VAL A 99 10.24 -8.16 -14.16
C VAL A 99 9.35 -7.39 -13.19
N SER A 100 9.13 -6.09 -13.44
CA SER A 100 8.26 -5.27 -12.58
C SER A 100 6.82 -5.74 -12.60
N ALA A 101 6.31 -6.19 -13.76
CA ALA A 101 4.98 -6.78 -13.85
C ALA A 101 4.86 -8.06 -13.03
N LEU A 102 5.86 -8.95 -13.12
CA LEU A 102 5.90 -10.20 -12.33
C LEU A 102 5.93 -9.90 -10.83
N VAL A 103 6.78 -8.97 -10.39
CA VAL A 103 6.87 -8.55 -8.98
C VAL A 103 5.56 -7.93 -8.50
N LEU A 104 4.92 -7.09 -9.32
CA LEU A 104 3.63 -6.50 -9.01
C LEU A 104 2.54 -7.55 -8.83
N ILE A 105 2.45 -8.52 -9.75
CA ILE A 105 1.48 -9.63 -9.67
C ILE A 105 1.72 -10.46 -8.40
N ALA A 106 2.97 -10.84 -8.12
CA ALA A 106 3.30 -11.57 -6.90
C ALA A 106 2.95 -10.77 -5.64
N GLY A 107 3.23 -9.46 -5.64
CA GLY A 107 2.85 -8.55 -4.55
C GLY A 107 1.35 -8.50 -4.33
N ILE A 108 0.54 -8.42 -5.39
CA ILE A 108 -0.92 -8.45 -5.30
C ILE A 108 -1.42 -9.78 -4.70
N ILE A 109 -0.85 -10.90 -5.12
CA ILE A 109 -1.21 -12.23 -4.57
C ILE A 109 -0.93 -12.27 -3.07
N VAL A 110 0.25 -11.83 -2.64
CA VAL A 110 0.62 -11.75 -1.21
C VAL A 110 -0.31 -10.81 -0.45
N HIS A 111 -0.64 -9.64 -1.03
CA HIS A 111 -1.54 -8.67 -0.42
C HIS A 111 -2.95 -9.24 -0.23
N VAL A 112 -3.51 -9.90 -1.23
CA VAL A 112 -4.83 -10.55 -1.15
C VAL A 112 -4.81 -11.67 -0.10
N TYR A 113 -3.77 -12.51 -0.11
CA TYR A 113 -3.61 -13.57 0.88
C TYR A 113 -3.56 -13.01 2.31
N ALA A 114 -2.75 -11.98 2.55
CA ALA A 114 -2.66 -11.33 3.86
C ALA A 114 -4.00 -10.71 4.32
N ALA A 115 -4.76 -10.12 3.38
CA ALA A 115 -6.07 -9.56 3.67
C ALA A 115 -7.11 -10.63 4.07
N ILE A 116 -7.03 -11.82 3.49
CA ILE A 116 -7.88 -12.97 3.84
C ILE A 116 -7.43 -13.58 5.17
N TRP A 117 -6.12 -13.70 5.39
CA TRP A 117 -5.53 -14.29 6.59
C TRP A 117 -5.92 -13.53 7.87
N ILE A 118 -5.86 -12.21 7.85
CA ILE A 118 -6.18 -11.38 9.01
C ILE A 118 -7.70 -11.16 9.05
N LYS A 119 -8.37 -11.87 9.95
CA LYS A 119 -9.82 -11.79 10.13
C LYS A 119 -10.28 -10.34 10.38
N GLY A 120 -11.30 -9.89 9.67
CA GLY A 120 -11.86 -8.54 9.77
C GLY A 120 -11.28 -7.53 8.78
N THR A 121 -10.16 -7.82 8.11
CA THR A 121 -9.57 -6.91 7.12
C THR A 121 -10.47 -6.75 5.88
N ILE A 122 -11.09 -7.84 5.40
CA ILE A 122 -12.02 -7.80 4.26
C ILE A 122 -13.20 -6.86 4.56
N ARG A 123 -13.71 -6.89 5.80
CA ARG A 123 -14.79 -5.97 6.21
C ARG A 123 -14.35 -4.52 6.11
N ALA A 124 -13.14 -4.19 6.54
CA ALA A 124 -12.57 -2.85 6.41
C ALA A 124 -12.48 -2.39 4.95
N MET A 125 -12.17 -3.31 4.02
CA MET A 125 -12.06 -3.01 2.59
C MET A 125 -13.42 -2.81 1.91
N VAL A 126 -14.42 -3.62 2.28
CA VAL A 126 -15.75 -3.61 1.64
C VAL A 126 -16.68 -2.58 2.27
N GLU A 127 -16.71 -2.51 3.60
CA GLU A 127 -17.64 -1.65 4.35
C GLU A 127 -17.01 -0.31 4.75
N GLY A 128 -15.68 -0.17 4.65
CA GLY A 128 -14.95 1.04 5.07
C GLY A 128 -14.90 1.26 6.58
N VAL A 129 -15.31 0.27 7.38
CA VAL A 129 -15.38 0.34 8.84
C VAL A 129 -14.74 -0.87 9.51
N VAL A 130 -14.28 -0.67 10.73
CA VAL A 130 -13.78 -1.74 11.60
C VAL A 130 -14.43 -1.64 12.97
N THR A 131 -14.48 -2.76 13.71
CA THR A 131 -14.92 -2.75 15.10
C THR A 131 -13.89 -2.10 16.01
N GLN A 132 -14.32 -1.50 17.12
CA GLN A 132 -13.39 -0.92 18.10
C GLN A 132 -12.44 -1.97 18.67
N ALA A 133 -12.92 -3.19 18.92
CA ALA A 133 -12.09 -4.30 19.40
C ALA A 133 -10.99 -4.63 18.38
N TRP A 134 -11.33 -4.74 17.10
CA TRP A 134 -10.36 -4.99 16.03
C TRP A 134 -9.32 -3.86 15.92
N ALA A 135 -9.79 -2.60 15.93
CA ALA A 135 -8.91 -1.44 15.84
C ALA A 135 -7.95 -1.36 17.05
N LYS A 136 -8.44 -1.64 18.26
CA LYS A 136 -7.62 -1.67 19.47
C LYS A 136 -6.56 -2.78 19.43
N ALA A 137 -6.92 -3.94 18.89
CA ALA A 137 -6.05 -5.09 18.77
C ALA A 137 -4.96 -4.86 17.70
N HIS A 138 -5.33 -4.55 16.46
CA HIS A 138 -4.39 -4.50 15.35
C HIS A 138 -3.74 -3.13 15.09
N HIS A 139 -4.35 -2.03 15.58
CA HIS A 139 -3.92 -0.65 15.37
C HIS A 139 -4.08 0.20 16.65
N PRO A 140 -3.41 -0.15 17.76
CA PRO A 140 -3.66 0.46 19.07
C PRO A 140 -3.37 1.97 19.12
N ARG A 141 -2.31 2.45 18.46
CA ARG A 141 -2.01 3.88 18.39
C ARG A 141 -3.09 4.63 17.61
N TRP A 142 -3.46 4.14 16.45
CA TRP A 142 -4.54 4.74 15.65
C TRP A 142 -5.87 4.77 16.41
N TYR A 143 -6.21 3.70 17.13
CA TYR A 143 -7.40 3.66 17.97
C TYR A 143 -7.40 4.77 19.02
N ARG A 144 -6.28 4.95 19.76
CA ARG A 144 -6.15 6.01 20.77
C ARG A 144 -6.28 7.41 20.14
N GLU A 145 -5.67 7.64 19.00
CA GLU A 145 -5.76 8.93 18.28
C GLU A 145 -7.21 9.27 17.88
N ILE A 146 -7.95 8.28 17.37
CA ILE A 146 -9.37 8.47 16.99
C ILE A 146 -10.24 8.75 18.22
N MET A 147 -10.03 8.00 19.31
CA MET A 147 -10.79 8.22 20.55
C MET A 147 -10.50 9.59 21.17
N ALA A 148 -9.25 10.03 21.17
CA ALA A 148 -8.89 11.37 21.63
C ALA A 148 -9.55 12.48 20.78
N LYS A 149 -9.52 12.35 19.45
CA LYS A 149 -10.20 13.29 18.55
C LYS A 149 -11.71 13.31 18.75
N LYS A 150 -12.33 12.15 18.98
CA LYS A 150 -13.76 12.05 19.26
C LYS A 150 -14.10 12.79 20.56
N LYS A 151 -13.35 12.51 21.64
CA LYS A 151 -13.54 13.16 22.93
C LYS A 151 -13.44 14.68 22.82
N ALA A 152 -12.39 15.19 22.20
CA ALA A 152 -12.21 16.64 21.99
C ALA A 152 -13.36 17.27 21.18
N LYS A 153 -13.91 16.54 20.20
CA LYS A 153 -15.06 17.00 19.41
C LYS A 153 -16.35 17.03 20.25
N ASP A 154 -16.57 16.04 21.11
CA ASP A 154 -17.74 15.97 21.96
C ASP A 154 -17.70 17.02 23.06
N GLU A 155 -16.52 17.30 23.64
CA GLU A 155 -16.27 18.42 24.56
C GLU A 155 -16.55 19.77 23.89
N ALA A 156 -16.03 19.99 22.67
CA ALA A 156 -16.28 21.21 21.91
C ALA A 156 -17.75 21.40 21.51
N ALA A 157 -18.53 20.30 21.43
CA ALA A 157 -19.96 20.32 21.12
C ALA A 157 -20.86 20.38 22.37
N GLY A 158 -20.29 20.49 23.60
CA GLY A 158 -21.03 20.53 24.85
C GLY A 158 -21.83 19.27 25.17
N ARG A 159 -21.35 18.09 24.72
CA ARG A 159 -22.02 16.79 24.86
C ARG A 159 -21.42 15.90 25.95
N LEU A 160 -20.53 16.45 26.77
CA LEU A 160 -19.94 15.82 27.95
C LEU A 160 -20.25 16.66 29.19
#